data_1559dbe8b4b4dacad13def889dfabea1
#
_entry.id   1559dbe8b4b4dacad13def889dfabea1
#
_cell.length_a   1.000
_cell.length_b   1.000
_cell.length_c   1.000
_cell.angle_alpha   90.00
_cell.angle_beta   90.00
_cell.angle_gamma   90.00
#
_symmetry.space_group_name_H-M   'P 1'
#
loop_
_entity.id
_entity.type
_entity.pdbx_description
1 polymer ?
#
loop_
_entity_poly.entity_id
_entity_poly.type
_entity_poly.pdbx_seq_one_letter_code
_entity_poly.pdbx_strand_id
1 'polypeptide(L)'
;PVHHSRIIHIAEGCLDDTVYGVPTLENIFNLLLDLEKVTGGGAEAFFLRANAGLQIDIDKDMALAPSADELTALKSQAEDYQHQISRIMRTRGVNINQLGSDVANFGQPCEAILTQIAGSKGIPMRILTGSERGELASSQDAANFDTQVQDRRTGYAGPMIVRRLVDRLVKYG
;
A
#
# COMPACT_ATOMS: atom_id res chain seq x y z
N PRO A 1 8.33 -21.71 -35.16
CA PRO A 1 7.01 -22.17 -34.71
C PRO A 1 7.15 -23.43 -33.85
N VAL A 2 6.48 -23.46 -32.69
CA VAL A 2 6.45 -24.63 -31.82
C VAL A 2 5.22 -25.46 -32.16
N HIS A 3 5.39 -26.76 -32.34
CA HIS A 3 4.27 -27.63 -32.68
C HIS A 3 3.29 -27.74 -31.50
N HIS A 4 1.98 -27.80 -31.78
CA HIS A 4 0.92 -27.84 -30.79
C HIS A 4 1.05 -28.97 -29.75
N SER A 5 1.69 -30.09 -30.14
CA SER A 5 1.96 -31.22 -29.23
C SER A 5 2.91 -30.85 -28.05
N ARG A 6 3.68 -29.77 -28.18
CA ARG A 6 4.62 -29.29 -27.16
C ARG A 6 4.06 -28.15 -26.31
N ILE A 7 2.80 -27.77 -26.56
CA ILE A 7 2.16 -26.63 -25.85
C ILE A 7 1.03 -27.18 -25.00
N ILE A 8 1.05 -26.90 -23.71
CA ILE A 8 -0.09 -27.09 -22.81
C ILE A 8 -0.68 -25.71 -22.57
N HIS A 9 -1.84 -25.46 -23.19
CA HIS A 9 -2.56 -24.22 -22.99
C HIS A 9 -3.48 -24.36 -21.76
N ILE A 10 -3.37 -23.44 -20.82
CA ILE A 10 -4.16 -23.40 -19.59
C ILE A 10 -4.77 -22.01 -19.51
N ALA A 11 -6.09 -21.95 -19.61
CA ALA A 11 -6.87 -20.73 -19.43
C ALA A 11 -7.92 -20.98 -18.36
N GLU A 12 -8.05 -20.07 -17.41
CA GLU A 12 -8.98 -20.18 -16.27
C GLU A 12 -10.05 -19.09 -16.37
N GLY A 13 -11.28 -19.42 -15.90
CA GLY A 13 -12.39 -18.47 -15.92
C GLY A 13 -13.00 -18.21 -17.31
N CYS A 14 -12.70 -19.07 -18.29
CA CYS A 14 -13.26 -18.99 -19.65
C CYS A 14 -14.76 -19.29 -19.62
N LEU A 15 -15.59 -18.35 -20.10
CA LEU A 15 -17.02 -18.55 -20.31
C LEU A 15 -17.35 -18.89 -21.77
N ASP A 16 -16.89 -18.06 -22.70
CA ASP A 16 -17.22 -18.17 -24.14
C ASP A 16 -16.03 -18.58 -24.99
N ASP A 17 -14.81 -18.29 -24.56
CA ASP A 17 -13.58 -18.56 -25.31
C ASP A 17 -12.63 -19.44 -24.50
N THR A 18 -12.23 -20.58 -25.05
CA THR A 18 -11.29 -21.50 -24.42
C THR A 18 -9.83 -21.08 -24.53
N VAL A 19 -9.56 -20.02 -25.30
CA VAL A 19 -8.19 -19.51 -25.55
C VAL A 19 -7.82 -18.42 -24.53
N TYR A 20 -8.76 -17.54 -24.21
CA TYR A 20 -8.51 -16.43 -23.30
C TYR A 20 -9.14 -16.69 -21.94
N GLY A 21 -8.32 -16.71 -20.89
CA GLY A 21 -8.77 -16.79 -19.52
C GLY A 21 -9.00 -15.41 -18.93
N VAL A 22 -9.76 -15.34 -17.84
CA VAL A 22 -9.96 -14.12 -17.07
C VAL A 22 -8.81 -13.96 -16.07
N PRO A 23 -8.08 -12.83 -16.07
CA PRO A 23 -6.99 -12.61 -15.12
C PRO A 23 -7.49 -12.65 -13.67
N THR A 24 -6.79 -13.38 -12.82
CA THR A 24 -7.17 -13.53 -11.42
C THR A 24 -7.26 -12.19 -10.67
N LEU A 25 -6.48 -11.19 -11.08
CA LEU A 25 -6.45 -9.87 -10.45
C LEU A 25 -7.45 -8.86 -11.05
N GLU A 26 -8.18 -9.21 -12.10
CA GLU A 26 -9.06 -8.28 -12.80
C GLU A 26 -10.08 -7.62 -11.88
N ASN A 27 -10.75 -8.41 -11.04
CA ASN A 27 -11.79 -7.91 -10.14
C ASN A 27 -11.27 -7.08 -8.96
N ILE A 28 -9.97 -7.11 -8.67
CA ILE A 28 -9.35 -6.32 -7.59
C ILE A 28 -8.36 -5.28 -8.09
N PHE A 29 -8.20 -5.13 -9.40
CA PHE A 29 -7.19 -4.24 -9.98
C PHE A 29 -7.33 -2.80 -9.47
N ASN A 30 -8.54 -2.25 -9.49
CA ASN A 30 -8.79 -0.90 -8.99
C ASN A 30 -8.52 -0.77 -7.48
N LEU A 31 -8.86 -1.80 -6.70
CA LEU A 31 -8.58 -1.81 -5.25
C LEU A 31 -7.07 -1.81 -4.97
N LEU A 32 -6.27 -2.49 -5.79
CA LEU A 32 -4.81 -2.46 -5.67
C LEU A 32 -4.24 -1.08 -5.99
N LEU A 33 -4.75 -0.40 -7.02
CA LEU A 33 -4.37 0.97 -7.33
C LEU A 33 -4.77 1.94 -6.22
N ASP A 34 -5.94 1.76 -5.63
CA ASP A 34 -6.39 2.61 -4.52
C ASP A 34 -5.57 2.36 -3.25
N LEU A 35 -5.19 1.11 -2.98
CA LEU A 35 -4.28 0.77 -1.89
C LEU A 35 -2.91 1.46 -2.07
N GLU A 36 -2.35 1.43 -3.28
CA GLU A 36 -1.10 2.11 -3.62
C GLU A 36 -1.19 3.63 -3.38
N LYS A 37 -2.28 4.27 -3.82
CA LYS A 37 -2.50 5.71 -3.61
C LYS A 37 -2.65 6.07 -2.13
N VAL A 38 -3.42 5.28 -1.37
CA VAL A 38 -3.65 5.54 0.06
C VAL A 38 -2.36 5.34 0.86
N THR A 39 -1.62 4.28 0.60
CA THR A 39 -0.35 4.01 1.31
C THR A 39 0.73 5.01 0.91
N GLY A 40 0.90 5.29 -0.38
CA GLY A 40 1.89 6.25 -0.89
C GLY A 40 1.56 7.68 -0.45
N GLY A 41 0.31 8.11 -0.64
CA GLY A 41 -0.13 9.44 -0.21
C GLY A 41 -0.08 9.64 1.30
N GLY A 42 -0.41 8.60 2.08
CA GLY A 42 -0.28 8.62 3.53
C GLY A 42 1.18 8.78 3.98
N ALA A 43 2.09 8.02 3.41
CA ALA A 43 3.52 8.11 3.70
C ALA A 43 4.08 9.50 3.35
N GLU A 44 3.72 10.04 2.17
CA GLU A 44 4.10 11.39 1.74
C GLU A 44 3.58 12.46 2.70
N ALA A 45 2.30 12.37 3.09
CA ALA A 45 1.70 13.33 4.03
C ALA A 45 2.39 13.32 5.39
N PHE A 46 2.80 12.16 5.91
CA PHE A 46 3.58 12.06 7.14
C PHE A 46 4.97 12.67 6.99
N PHE A 47 5.64 12.40 5.88
CA PHE A 47 6.95 12.98 5.59
C PHE A 47 6.89 14.50 5.52
N LEU A 48 5.93 15.06 4.77
CA LEU A 48 5.73 16.50 4.65
C LEU A 48 5.36 17.15 5.98
N ARG A 49 4.59 16.47 6.83
CA ARG A 49 4.28 16.96 8.18
C ARG A 49 5.49 16.96 9.09
N ALA A 50 6.32 15.92 9.05
CA ALA A 50 7.55 15.84 9.84
C ALA A 50 8.54 16.96 9.45
N ASN A 51 8.51 17.38 8.18
CA ASN A 51 9.34 18.44 7.61
C ASN A 51 8.52 19.70 7.29
N ALA A 52 7.53 20.01 8.14
CA ALA A 52 6.67 21.18 7.91
C ALA A 52 7.48 22.48 7.91
N GLY A 53 7.23 23.31 6.90
CA GLY A 53 7.82 24.64 6.80
C GLY A 53 7.31 25.59 7.87
N LEU A 54 8.01 26.68 8.08
CA LEU A 54 7.60 27.75 8.97
C LEU A 54 7.11 28.95 8.15
N GLN A 55 5.93 29.47 8.51
CA GLN A 55 5.46 30.76 8.05
C GLN A 55 5.84 31.80 9.09
N ILE A 56 6.53 32.86 8.66
CA ILE A 56 6.98 33.96 9.50
C ILE A 56 6.23 35.20 9.06
N ASP A 57 5.27 35.66 9.87
CA ASP A 57 4.51 36.88 9.63
C ASP A 57 5.07 38.01 10.50
N ILE A 58 5.52 39.08 9.85
CA ILE A 58 5.98 40.29 10.53
C ILE A 58 4.79 41.21 10.75
N ASP A 59 4.57 41.59 12.00
CA ASP A 59 3.48 42.49 12.39
C ASP A 59 3.69 43.89 11.71
N LYS A 60 2.70 44.29 10.92
CA LYS A 60 2.71 45.57 10.19
C LYS A 60 2.53 46.79 11.10
N ASP A 61 1.98 46.57 12.30
CA ASP A 61 1.72 47.65 13.27
C ASP A 61 2.93 47.95 14.17
N MET A 62 4.03 47.24 13.99
CA MET A 62 5.28 47.57 14.66
C MET A 62 5.86 48.89 14.14
N ALA A 63 6.06 49.86 15.03
CA ALA A 63 6.59 51.19 14.75
C ALA A 63 8.03 51.20 14.17
N LEU A 64 8.73 50.08 14.19
CA LEU A 64 10.04 49.90 13.57
C LEU A 64 10.05 48.58 12.79
N ALA A 65 10.33 48.71 11.48
CA ALA A 65 10.64 47.52 10.66
C ALA A 65 11.92 46.85 11.21
N PRO A 66 11.95 45.46 11.23
CA PRO A 66 13.14 44.77 11.69
C PRO A 66 14.37 45.17 10.86
N SER A 67 15.49 45.33 11.53
CA SER A 67 16.76 45.66 10.87
C SER A 67 17.27 44.48 10.02
N ALA A 68 18.17 44.74 9.08
CA ALA A 68 18.75 43.68 8.24
C ALA A 68 19.46 42.60 9.08
N ASP A 69 20.05 43.00 10.20
CA ASP A 69 20.73 42.07 11.13
C ASP A 69 19.72 41.20 11.88
N GLU A 70 18.58 41.74 12.30
CA GLU A 70 17.50 41.00 12.92
C GLU A 70 16.86 39.98 11.95
N LEU A 71 16.66 40.35 10.69
CA LEU A 71 16.18 39.41 9.67
C LEU A 71 17.17 38.28 9.40
N THR A 72 18.47 38.57 9.39
CA THR A 72 19.50 37.55 9.22
C THR A 72 19.56 36.59 10.43
N ALA A 73 19.45 37.14 11.63
CA ALA A 73 19.38 36.34 12.85
C ALA A 73 18.11 35.45 12.89
N LEU A 74 16.97 35.97 12.46
CA LEU A 74 15.70 35.24 12.38
C LEU A 74 15.80 34.09 11.37
N LYS A 75 16.42 34.34 10.20
CA LYS A 75 16.66 33.32 9.18
C LYS A 75 17.53 32.19 9.71
N SER A 76 18.64 32.52 10.38
CA SER A 76 19.53 31.51 10.98
C SER A 76 18.82 30.69 12.07
N GLN A 77 18.00 31.33 12.92
CA GLN A 77 17.19 30.61 13.92
C GLN A 77 16.14 29.68 13.28
N ALA A 78 15.54 30.10 12.16
CA ALA A 78 14.59 29.27 11.42
C ALA A 78 15.27 28.06 10.77
N GLU A 79 16.46 28.24 10.21
CA GLU A 79 17.30 27.16 9.66
C GLU A 79 17.71 26.16 10.77
N ASP A 80 18.16 26.63 11.93
CA ASP A 80 18.51 25.80 13.07
C ASP A 80 17.30 24.99 13.61
N TYR A 81 16.10 25.61 13.60
CA TYR A 81 14.88 24.94 13.99
C TYR A 81 14.49 23.85 12.98
N GLN A 82 14.54 24.13 11.67
CA GLN A 82 14.25 23.16 10.63
C GLN A 82 15.21 21.96 10.65
N HIS A 83 16.47 22.20 10.97
CA HIS A 83 17.47 21.14 11.08
C HIS A 83 17.50 20.47 12.47
N GLN A 84 16.53 20.79 13.33
CA GLN A 84 16.39 20.25 14.69
C GLN A 84 17.59 20.52 15.63
N ILE A 85 18.41 21.51 15.29
CA ILE A 85 19.55 21.95 16.10
C ILE A 85 19.04 22.75 17.30
N SER A 86 18.03 23.57 17.12
CA SER A 86 17.37 24.34 18.19
C SER A 86 15.85 24.05 18.23
N ARG A 87 15.33 23.84 19.42
CA ARG A 87 13.87 23.65 19.64
C ARG A 87 13.13 24.90 20.07
N ILE A 88 13.85 26.01 20.26
CA ILE A 88 13.29 27.24 20.77
C ILE A 88 13.68 28.38 19.83
N MET A 89 12.68 29.04 19.26
CA MET A 89 12.84 30.31 18.57
C MET A 89 12.41 31.45 19.48
N ARG A 90 13.23 32.48 19.63
CA ARG A 90 12.90 33.70 20.33
C ARG A 90 12.63 34.81 19.32
N THR A 91 11.38 35.27 19.29
CA THR A 91 10.93 36.30 18.35
C THR A 91 10.33 37.49 19.08
N ARG A 92 10.42 38.65 18.50
CA ARG A 92 9.78 39.87 18.99
C ARG A 92 9.03 40.52 17.81
N GLY A 93 7.70 40.65 17.95
CA GLY A 93 6.87 41.28 16.91
C GLY A 93 6.73 40.44 15.65
N VAL A 94 6.88 39.13 15.76
CA VAL A 94 6.79 38.18 14.65
C VAL A 94 5.94 37.01 15.11
N ASN A 95 4.91 36.68 14.33
CA ASN A 95 4.14 35.47 14.51
C ASN A 95 4.72 34.34 13.66
N ILE A 96 4.95 33.20 14.29
CA ILE A 96 5.48 32.03 13.61
C ILE A 96 4.40 30.94 13.65
N ASN A 97 3.95 30.55 12.47
CA ASN A 97 3.01 29.45 12.30
C ASN A 97 3.71 28.30 11.58
N GLN A 98 3.52 27.10 12.08
CA GLN A 98 3.99 25.92 11.38
C GLN A 98 3.02 25.65 10.21
N LEU A 99 3.56 25.61 8.98
CA LEU A 99 2.82 25.23 7.80
C LEU A 99 2.63 23.71 7.82
N GLY A 100 1.44 23.26 8.13
CA GLY A 100 1.12 21.85 8.11
C GLY A 100 -0.39 21.64 8.21
N SER A 101 -0.93 20.76 7.39
CA SER A 101 -2.28 20.25 7.52
C SER A 101 -2.29 19.08 8.49
N ASP A 102 -3.41 18.86 9.16
CA ASP A 102 -3.60 17.63 9.91
C ASP A 102 -3.56 16.43 8.96
N VAL A 103 -2.72 15.46 9.28
CA VAL A 103 -2.65 14.21 8.51
C VAL A 103 -3.80 13.33 8.95
N ALA A 104 -4.72 13.05 8.03
CA ALA A 104 -5.79 12.09 8.27
C ALA A 104 -5.20 10.70 8.55
N ASN A 105 -5.82 9.97 9.46
CA ASN A 105 -5.44 8.58 9.71
C ASN A 105 -5.80 7.72 8.48
N PHE A 106 -4.79 7.26 7.74
CA PHE A 106 -4.98 6.40 6.58
C PHE A 106 -5.08 4.91 6.91
N GLY A 107 -4.87 4.52 8.16
CA GLY A 107 -4.94 3.12 8.58
C GLY A 107 -6.29 2.48 8.32
N GLN A 108 -7.39 3.16 8.67
CA GLN A 108 -8.74 2.66 8.42
C GLN A 108 -9.09 2.48 6.94
N PRO A 109 -8.86 3.43 6.03
CA PRO A 109 -9.03 3.22 4.60
C PRO A 109 -8.18 2.07 4.05
N CYS A 110 -6.93 1.95 4.47
CA CYS A 110 -6.05 0.86 4.10
C CYS A 110 -6.62 -0.51 4.50
N GLU A 111 -7.06 -0.64 5.76
CA GLU A 111 -7.65 -1.88 6.28
C GLU A 111 -8.95 -2.24 5.55
N ALA A 112 -9.80 -1.25 5.24
CA ALA A 112 -11.02 -1.46 4.49
C ALA A 112 -10.75 -1.99 3.07
N ILE A 113 -9.77 -1.41 2.36
CA ILE A 113 -9.37 -1.86 1.03
C ILE A 113 -8.77 -3.28 1.10
N LEU A 114 -7.87 -3.54 2.05
CA LEU A 114 -7.28 -4.87 2.24
C LEU A 114 -8.34 -5.93 2.54
N THR A 115 -9.36 -5.59 3.35
CA THR A 115 -10.48 -6.49 3.65
C THR A 115 -11.30 -6.83 2.39
N GLN A 116 -11.54 -5.84 1.52
CA GLN A 116 -12.23 -6.07 0.24
C GLN A 116 -11.39 -6.95 -0.71
N ILE A 117 -10.08 -6.72 -0.78
CA ILE A 117 -9.15 -7.54 -1.57
C ILE A 117 -9.17 -8.97 -1.05
N ALA A 118 -9.01 -9.16 0.26
CA ALA A 118 -9.02 -10.46 0.92
C ALA A 118 -10.33 -11.22 0.66
N GLY A 119 -11.48 -10.55 0.87
CA GLY A 119 -12.80 -11.11 0.62
C GLY A 119 -13.02 -11.49 -0.84
N SER A 120 -12.59 -10.65 -1.79
CA SER A 120 -12.71 -10.92 -3.23
C SER A 120 -11.90 -12.14 -3.70
N LYS A 121 -10.85 -12.49 -2.96
CA LYS A 121 -9.98 -13.64 -3.27
C LYS A 121 -10.24 -14.85 -2.38
N GLY A 122 -11.15 -14.74 -1.42
CA GLY A 122 -11.39 -15.80 -0.44
C GLY A 122 -10.18 -16.09 0.44
N ILE A 123 -9.27 -15.13 0.60
CA ILE A 123 -8.10 -15.24 1.46
C ILE A 123 -8.46 -14.63 2.82
N PRO A 124 -8.40 -15.39 3.93
CA PRO A 124 -8.62 -14.80 5.25
C PRO A 124 -7.66 -13.65 5.52
N MET A 125 -8.18 -12.53 6.07
CA MET A 125 -7.39 -11.32 6.29
C MET A 125 -6.13 -11.58 7.10
N ARG A 126 -6.21 -12.49 8.09
CA ARG A 126 -5.08 -12.88 8.93
C ARG A 126 -3.97 -13.62 8.17
N ILE A 127 -4.33 -14.35 7.11
CA ILE A 127 -3.34 -15.00 6.24
C ILE A 127 -2.69 -13.98 5.32
N LEU A 128 -3.47 -13.01 4.83
CA LEU A 128 -2.97 -11.96 3.94
C LEU A 128 -1.99 -11.01 4.66
N THR A 129 -2.31 -10.60 5.90
CA THR A 129 -1.52 -9.63 6.67
C THR A 129 -0.55 -10.26 7.67
N GLY A 130 -0.65 -11.57 7.86
CA GLY A 130 0.04 -12.32 8.91
C GLY A 130 -0.81 -12.42 10.18
N SER A 131 -0.74 -13.56 10.86
CA SER A 131 -1.46 -13.76 12.12
C SER A 131 -0.58 -13.40 13.31
N GLU A 132 -1.17 -12.74 14.31
CA GLU A 132 -0.54 -12.62 15.62
C GLU A 132 -0.42 -13.99 16.28
N ARG A 133 0.76 -14.28 16.85
CA ARG A 133 1.01 -15.56 17.52
C ARG A 133 0.09 -15.72 18.74
N GLY A 134 -0.70 -16.77 18.78
CA GLY A 134 -1.45 -17.17 19.97
C GLY A 134 -2.98 -17.07 19.90
N GLU A 135 -3.58 -16.68 18.79
CA GLU A 135 -5.03 -16.64 18.66
C GLU A 135 -5.61 -17.97 18.13
N LEU A 136 -6.53 -18.57 18.91
CA LEU A 136 -7.27 -19.81 18.53
C LEU A 136 -8.03 -19.67 17.19
N ALA A 137 -8.53 -18.47 16.87
CA ALA A 137 -9.23 -18.19 15.61
C ALA A 137 -8.31 -18.27 14.37
N SER A 138 -6.99 -18.12 14.54
CA SER A 138 -6.03 -18.20 13.43
C SER A 138 -5.85 -19.64 12.94
N SER A 139 -6.01 -20.64 13.79
CA SER A 139 -5.92 -22.05 13.40
C SER A 139 -7.10 -22.50 12.55
N GLN A 140 -8.30 -22.01 12.82
CA GLN A 140 -9.50 -22.31 12.03
C GLN A 140 -9.47 -21.62 10.65
N ASP A 141 -9.02 -20.36 10.59
CA ASP A 141 -8.83 -19.65 9.33
C ASP A 141 -7.77 -20.33 8.45
N ALA A 142 -6.67 -20.78 9.05
CA ALA A 142 -5.64 -21.55 8.35
C ALA A 142 -6.19 -22.88 7.82
N ALA A 143 -6.95 -23.65 8.63
CA ALA A 143 -7.54 -24.91 8.22
C ALA A 143 -8.56 -24.73 7.08
N ASN A 144 -9.38 -23.67 7.14
CA ASN A 144 -10.32 -23.33 6.07
C ASN A 144 -9.59 -22.95 4.78
N PHE A 145 -8.54 -22.16 4.88
CA PHE A 145 -7.73 -21.77 3.71
C PHE A 145 -6.98 -22.98 3.13
N ASP A 146 -6.42 -23.84 3.96
CA ASP A 146 -5.79 -25.09 3.52
C ASP A 146 -6.78 -26.00 2.78
N THR A 147 -8.04 -26.05 3.24
CA THR A 147 -9.10 -26.79 2.54
C THR A 147 -9.36 -26.19 1.15
N GLN A 148 -9.46 -24.87 1.02
CA GLN A 148 -9.63 -24.21 -0.29
C GLN A 148 -8.44 -24.47 -1.22
N VAL A 149 -7.22 -24.41 -0.69
CA VAL A 149 -6.00 -24.72 -1.47
C VAL A 149 -6.01 -26.18 -1.92
N GLN A 150 -6.43 -27.10 -1.05
CA GLN A 150 -6.54 -28.52 -1.38
C GLN A 150 -7.62 -28.78 -2.44
N ASP A 151 -8.76 -28.14 -2.34
CA ASP A 151 -9.83 -28.24 -3.35
C ASP A 151 -9.37 -27.71 -4.71
N ARG A 152 -8.66 -26.60 -4.72
CA ARG A 152 -8.07 -26.07 -5.96
C ARG A 152 -6.99 -27.00 -6.54
N ARG A 153 -6.19 -27.60 -5.68
CA ARG A 153 -5.16 -28.58 -6.07
C ARG A 153 -5.78 -29.81 -6.72
N THR A 154 -6.81 -30.37 -6.11
CA THR A 154 -7.45 -31.61 -6.58
C THR A 154 -8.42 -31.37 -7.74
N GLY A 155 -9.20 -30.28 -7.69
CA GLY A 155 -10.21 -29.97 -8.70
C GLY A 155 -9.66 -29.31 -9.96
N TYR A 156 -8.59 -28.50 -9.84
CA TYR A 156 -8.06 -27.75 -10.96
C TYR A 156 -6.61 -28.12 -11.32
N ALA A 157 -5.66 -27.93 -10.41
CA ALA A 157 -4.24 -28.10 -10.72
C ALA A 157 -3.90 -29.54 -11.14
N GLY A 158 -4.43 -30.53 -10.44
CA GLY A 158 -4.24 -31.94 -10.75
C GLY A 158 -4.70 -32.29 -12.17
N PRO A 159 -5.98 -32.15 -12.51
CA PRO A 159 -6.50 -32.53 -13.81
C PRO A 159 -6.05 -31.62 -14.96
N MET A 160 -5.97 -30.32 -14.74
CA MET A 160 -5.70 -29.36 -15.83
C MET A 160 -4.22 -29.16 -16.13
N ILE A 161 -3.35 -29.32 -15.15
CA ILE A 161 -1.90 -29.10 -15.30
C ILE A 161 -1.17 -30.46 -15.28
N VAL A 162 -1.22 -31.13 -14.12
CA VAL A 162 -0.37 -32.33 -13.90
C VAL A 162 -0.77 -33.48 -14.82
N ARG A 163 -2.06 -33.83 -14.87
CA ARG A 163 -2.53 -34.93 -15.73
C ARG A 163 -2.25 -34.66 -17.21
N ARG A 164 -2.52 -33.44 -17.69
CA ARG A 164 -2.23 -33.07 -19.09
C ARG A 164 -0.74 -33.15 -19.43
N LEU A 165 0.15 -32.79 -18.48
CA LEU A 165 1.59 -32.93 -18.65
C LEU A 165 1.99 -34.40 -18.75
N VAL A 166 1.52 -35.24 -17.81
CA VAL A 166 1.82 -36.67 -17.78
C VAL A 166 1.31 -37.37 -19.05
N ASP A 167 0.06 -37.11 -19.45
CA ASP A 167 -0.55 -37.69 -20.65
C ASP A 167 0.26 -37.33 -21.92
N ARG A 168 0.82 -36.12 -21.97
CA ARG A 168 1.71 -35.73 -23.09
C ARG A 168 3.05 -36.39 -23.05
N LEU A 169 3.66 -36.52 -21.88
CA LEU A 169 4.93 -37.22 -21.73
C LEU A 169 4.78 -38.70 -22.12
N VAL A 170 3.68 -39.34 -21.76
CA VAL A 170 3.39 -40.73 -22.13
C VAL A 170 3.11 -40.87 -23.62
N LYS A 171 2.46 -39.89 -24.25
CA LYS A 171 2.06 -39.96 -25.66
C LYS A 171 3.19 -39.59 -26.64
N TYR A 172 4.04 -38.68 -26.25
CA TYR A 172 5.06 -38.06 -27.15
C TYR A 172 6.52 -38.17 -26.64
N GLY A 173 6.74 -38.64 -25.40
CA GLY A 173 8.04 -38.93 -24.81
C GLY A 173 8.48 -40.34 -25.17
#